data_95e8cf8d424cb1e68e9b22733118027e
#
_entry.id   95e8cf8d424cb1e68e9b22733118027e
#
_cell.length_a   1.000
_cell.length_b   1.000
_cell.length_c   1.000
_cell.angle_alpha   90.00
_cell.angle_beta   90.00
_cell.angle_gamma   90.00
#
_symmetry.space_group_name_H-M   'P 1'
#
loop_
_entity.id
_entity.type
_entity.pdbx_description
1 polymer ?
#
loop_
_entity_poly.entity_id
_entity_poly.type
_entity_poly.pdbx_seq_one_letter_code
_entity_poly.pdbx_strand_id
1 'polypeptide(L)'
;MEKEKNKKESIILKKYIPILRKHFKIHELTKEHLKGNTDHDECFIIKEGSVLARDKNGKTFSLEPGNPIGFAEALVSRPYELEYILKEETTVYAFKSSSIRKSLATSSSLTRGMVKYSLDRIFNTKKSKTYHLIDDGFLSKQDDRFPMKEYDDDETIFMRNQKPKFFFYVESGKVELISKLDKVVATYIQGDSFGEMALFTDTVRSVTAKSVGKTTLQMVSNDFIKEYFENEDILIKFSLVCILERLRAMNKLRNLIL
;
A
#
# COMPACT_ATOMS: atom_id res chain seq x y z
N MET A 1 36.82 0.48 -6.17
CA MET A 1 35.84 1.55 -6.47
C MET A 1 34.47 1.00 -6.11
N GLU A 2 34.07 1.17 -4.84
CA GLU A 2 32.78 0.80 -4.30
C GLU A 2 31.72 1.73 -4.86
N LYS A 3 30.74 1.17 -5.57
CA LYS A 3 29.51 1.89 -5.90
C LYS A 3 28.71 2.00 -4.60
N GLU A 4 28.81 3.12 -3.91
CA GLU A 4 27.81 3.54 -2.91
C GLU A 4 26.45 3.54 -3.59
N LYS A 5 25.70 2.45 -3.38
CA LYS A 5 24.25 2.45 -3.64
C LYS A 5 23.65 3.46 -2.66
N ASN A 6 23.28 4.63 -3.13
CA ASN A 6 22.45 5.61 -2.44
C ASN A 6 21.17 4.89 -2.00
N LYS A 7 21.20 4.26 -0.83
CA LYS A 7 20.07 3.52 -0.23
C LYS A 7 19.08 4.58 0.22
N LYS A 8 18.05 4.82 -0.59
CA LYS A 8 16.98 5.77 -0.26
C LYS A 8 16.40 5.35 1.09
N GLU A 9 16.72 6.10 2.13
CA GLU A 9 16.32 5.79 3.49
C GLU A 9 14.79 5.70 3.60
N SER A 10 14.29 4.68 4.30
CA SER A 10 12.87 4.39 4.40
C SER A 10 12.09 5.56 5.04
N ILE A 11 11.00 5.98 4.39
CA ILE A 11 10.07 6.98 4.94
C ILE A 11 9.54 6.55 6.32
N ILE A 12 9.37 5.25 6.54
CA ILE A 12 8.92 4.67 7.81
C ILE A 12 9.91 5.00 8.92
N LEU A 13 11.20 4.73 8.70
CA LEU A 13 12.23 4.98 9.71
C LEU A 13 12.43 6.47 9.99
N LYS A 14 12.41 7.30 8.94
CA LYS A 14 12.62 8.75 9.08
C LYS A 14 11.45 9.49 9.71
N LYS A 15 10.25 9.23 9.22
CA LYS A 15 9.06 10.04 9.53
C LYS A 15 8.25 9.47 10.69
N TYR A 16 8.04 8.15 10.72
CA TYR A 16 7.07 7.55 11.63
C TYR A 16 7.71 6.99 12.91
N ILE A 17 8.80 6.27 12.84
CA ILE A 17 9.42 5.65 14.02
C ILE A 17 9.75 6.69 15.13
N PRO A 18 10.29 7.89 14.83
CA PRO A 18 10.59 8.88 15.87
C PRO A 18 9.37 9.35 16.67
N ILE A 19 8.19 9.42 16.03
CA ILE A 19 6.95 9.89 16.66
C ILE A 19 6.12 8.77 17.30
N LEU A 20 6.38 7.50 16.92
CA LEU A 20 5.65 6.33 17.41
C LEU A 20 6.30 5.62 18.61
N ARG A 21 7.28 6.24 19.28
CA ARG A 21 8.08 5.61 20.37
C ARG A 21 7.26 4.97 21.48
N LYS A 22 6.04 5.44 21.74
CA LYS A 22 5.14 4.91 22.77
C LYS A 22 4.33 3.69 22.31
N HIS A 23 4.37 3.36 21.01
CA HIS A 23 3.52 2.36 20.37
C HIS A 23 4.23 1.06 20.03
N PHE A 24 5.56 0.99 20.21
CA PHE A 24 6.34 -0.21 19.90
C PHE A 24 7.31 -0.57 21.01
N LYS A 25 7.75 -1.82 20.95
CA LYS A 25 8.93 -2.32 21.69
C LYS A 25 10.02 -2.69 20.69
N ILE A 26 11.25 -2.78 21.15
CA ILE A 26 12.38 -3.26 20.34
C ILE A 26 12.80 -4.60 20.89
N HIS A 27 12.88 -5.61 20.03
CA HIS A 27 13.42 -6.92 20.40
C HIS A 27 13.97 -7.63 19.16
N GLU A 28 14.63 -8.76 19.39
CA GLU A 28 15.10 -9.65 18.34
C GLU A 28 13.92 -10.42 17.73
N LEU A 29 13.89 -10.49 16.40
CA LEU A 29 12.89 -11.25 15.67
C LEU A 29 13.29 -12.73 15.66
N THR A 30 12.42 -13.59 16.16
CA THR A 30 12.64 -15.04 16.22
C THR A 30 11.77 -15.80 15.23
N LYS A 31 12.10 -17.07 14.98
CA LYS A 31 11.27 -17.94 14.16
C LYS A 31 9.86 -18.13 14.73
N GLU A 32 9.71 -18.07 16.06
CA GLU A 32 8.40 -18.17 16.71
C GLU A 32 7.47 -17.00 16.33
N HIS A 33 8.01 -15.79 16.27
CA HIS A 33 7.26 -14.61 15.84
C HIS A 33 6.76 -14.71 14.39
N LEU A 34 7.42 -15.52 13.57
CA LEU A 34 7.13 -15.69 12.14
C LEU A 34 6.33 -16.95 11.81
N LYS A 35 5.99 -17.76 12.83
CA LYS A 35 5.09 -18.90 12.62
C LYS A 35 3.68 -18.41 12.31
N GLY A 36 3.09 -18.98 11.26
CA GLY A 36 1.80 -18.58 10.71
C GLY A 36 0.59 -18.99 11.57
N ASN A 37 0.60 -18.69 12.87
CA ASN A 37 -0.57 -18.86 13.72
C ASN A 37 -1.61 -17.79 13.42
N THR A 38 -2.88 -18.08 13.63
CA THR A 38 -4.02 -17.23 13.28
C THR A 38 -4.12 -15.94 14.11
N ASP A 39 -3.41 -15.86 15.22
CA ASP A 39 -3.42 -14.69 16.12
C ASP A 39 -2.01 -14.08 16.18
N HIS A 40 -1.77 -13.13 15.28
CA HIS A 40 -0.56 -12.33 15.35
C HIS A 40 -0.77 -11.20 16.35
N ASP A 41 -0.24 -11.37 17.57
CA ASP A 41 -0.28 -10.33 18.61
C ASP A 41 0.51 -9.10 18.21
N GLU A 42 1.50 -9.27 17.33
CA GLU A 42 2.40 -8.21 16.90
C GLU A 42 2.63 -8.22 15.39
N CYS A 43 2.96 -7.04 14.87
CA CYS A 43 3.50 -6.83 13.54
C CYS A 43 4.77 -5.97 13.65
N PHE A 44 5.64 -6.03 12.66
CA PHE A 44 7.02 -5.61 12.81
C PHE A 44 7.48 -4.66 11.72
N ILE A 45 8.40 -3.75 12.08
CA ILE A 45 9.26 -3.03 11.14
C ILE A 45 10.70 -3.46 11.40
N ILE A 46 11.41 -3.87 10.36
CA ILE A 46 12.82 -4.22 10.48
C ILE A 46 13.61 -2.97 10.88
N LYS A 47 14.35 -3.05 12.00
CA LYS A 47 15.27 -2.02 12.45
C LYS A 47 16.67 -2.26 11.89
N GLU A 48 17.18 -3.46 12.08
CA GLU A 48 18.51 -3.93 11.67
C GLU A 48 18.43 -5.38 11.19
N GLY A 49 19.32 -5.78 10.28
CA GLY A 49 19.30 -7.10 9.68
C GLY A 49 18.38 -7.18 8.46
N SER A 50 18.04 -8.39 8.04
CA SER A 50 17.18 -8.65 6.88
C SER A 50 16.37 -9.94 7.02
N VAL A 51 15.23 -9.99 6.34
CA VAL A 51 14.35 -11.16 6.30
C VAL A 51 14.04 -11.50 4.85
N LEU A 52 14.20 -12.76 4.48
CA LEU A 52 13.77 -13.22 3.16
C LEU A 52 12.28 -13.57 3.20
N ALA A 53 11.48 -12.90 2.39
CA ALA A 53 10.09 -13.25 2.19
C ALA A 53 9.94 -14.12 0.93
N ARG A 54 9.10 -15.15 1.00
CA ARG A 54 8.78 -16.07 -0.09
C ARG A 54 7.28 -16.12 -0.29
N ASP A 55 6.84 -15.96 -1.55
CA ASP A 55 5.44 -16.13 -1.91
C ASP A 55 5.10 -17.63 -2.16
N LYS A 56 3.80 -17.91 -2.32
CA LYS A 56 3.29 -19.27 -2.61
C LYS A 56 3.79 -19.87 -3.93
N ASN A 57 4.35 -19.06 -4.82
CA ASN A 57 4.94 -19.52 -6.08
C ASN A 57 6.45 -19.73 -5.97
N GLY A 58 7.01 -19.66 -4.74
CA GLY A 58 8.42 -19.85 -4.46
C GLY A 58 9.31 -18.63 -4.77
N LYS A 59 8.73 -17.50 -5.18
CA LYS A 59 9.50 -16.27 -5.44
C LYS A 59 9.91 -15.63 -4.14
N THR A 60 11.14 -15.18 -4.10
CA THR A 60 11.74 -14.59 -2.92
C THR A 60 12.16 -13.14 -3.13
N PHE A 61 12.10 -12.35 -2.07
CA PHE A 61 12.65 -11.01 -2.01
C PHE A 61 13.13 -10.68 -0.60
N SER A 62 14.18 -9.87 -0.53
CA SER A 62 14.71 -9.42 0.75
C SER A 62 13.89 -8.25 1.29
N LEU A 63 13.55 -8.34 2.56
CA LEU A 63 13.04 -7.24 3.37
C LEU A 63 14.20 -6.66 4.16
N GLU A 64 14.40 -5.37 4.04
CA GLU A 64 15.50 -4.58 4.57
C GLU A 64 15.00 -3.63 5.69
N PRO A 65 15.88 -2.94 6.43
CA PRO A 65 15.47 -1.96 7.43
C PRO A 65 14.43 -0.97 6.92
N GLY A 66 13.34 -0.82 7.68
CA GLY A 66 12.17 -0.02 7.34
C GLY A 66 11.09 -0.78 6.58
N ASN A 67 11.29 -2.03 6.19
CA ASN A 67 10.22 -2.81 5.57
C ASN A 67 9.29 -3.40 6.64
N PRO A 68 7.96 -3.41 6.37
CA PRO A 68 6.96 -3.95 7.26
C PRO A 68 6.79 -5.46 7.12
N ILE A 69 6.48 -6.13 8.23
CA ILE A 69 6.09 -7.54 8.32
C ILE A 69 4.77 -7.64 9.08
N GLY A 70 3.77 -8.28 8.51
CA GLY A 70 2.55 -8.69 9.19
C GLY A 70 1.48 -7.61 9.39
N PHE A 71 1.67 -6.36 8.95
CA PHE A 71 0.67 -5.29 9.15
C PHE A 71 -0.67 -5.56 8.47
N ALA A 72 -0.66 -6.12 7.28
CA ALA A 72 -1.88 -6.45 6.56
C ALA A 72 -2.64 -7.57 7.27
N GLU A 73 -1.94 -8.60 7.69
CA GLU A 73 -2.49 -9.75 8.40
C GLU A 73 -3.01 -9.34 9.80
N ALA A 74 -2.26 -8.50 10.51
CA ALA A 74 -2.63 -7.98 11.83
C ALA A 74 -3.98 -7.23 11.83
N LEU A 75 -4.29 -6.49 10.75
CA LEU A 75 -5.54 -5.75 10.62
C LEU A 75 -6.78 -6.65 10.47
N VAL A 76 -6.61 -7.84 9.88
CA VAL A 76 -7.73 -8.76 9.57
C VAL A 76 -7.63 -10.10 10.29
N SER A 77 -6.71 -10.23 11.24
CA SER A 77 -6.49 -11.45 12.04
C SER A 77 -6.35 -12.70 11.16
N ARG A 78 -5.47 -12.64 10.14
CA ARG A 78 -5.21 -13.73 9.19
C ARG A 78 -3.78 -14.27 9.35
N PRO A 79 -3.53 -15.54 8.99
CA PRO A 79 -2.18 -16.06 8.86
C PRO A 79 -1.34 -15.27 7.87
N TYR A 80 -0.02 -15.33 8.00
CA TYR A 80 0.89 -14.74 7.01
C TYR A 80 0.67 -15.37 5.63
N GLU A 81 0.53 -14.53 4.61
CA GLU A 81 0.48 -14.98 3.21
C GLU A 81 1.86 -15.26 2.63
N LEU A 82 2.89 -14.68 3.24
CA LEU A 82 4.27 -14.89 2.88
C LEU A 82 4.95 -15.76 3.93
N GLU A 83 5.80 -16.66 3.48
CA GLU A 83 6.75 -17.34 4.34
C GLU A 83 7.92 -16.39 4.61
N TYR A 84 8.25 -16.18 5.89
CA TYR A 84 9.37 -15.36 6.30
C TYR A 84 10.52 -16.20 6.82
N ILE A 85 11.72 -16.00 6.27
CA ILE A 85 12.92 -16.79 6.56
C ILE A 85 13.99 -15.86 7.11
N LEU A 86 14.39 -16.09 8.35
CA LEU A 86 15.52 -15.40 8.98
C LEU A 86 16.82 -15.93 8.40
N LYS A 87 17.65 -15.04 7.85
CA LYS A 87 18.98 -15.35 7.32
C LYS A 87 20.10 -14.94 8.27
N GLU A 88 19.80 -13.97 9.13
CA GLU A 88 20.73 -13.36 10.07
C GLU A 88 19.97 -12.87 11.31
N GLU A 89 20.69 -12.50 12.35
CA GLU A 89 20.13 -11.82 13.50
C GLU A 89 19.43 -10.52 13.06
N THR A 90 18.19 -10.37 13.45
CA THR A 90 17.34 -9.28 12.98
C THR A 90 16.63 -8.63 14.15
N THR A 91 16.83 -7.34 14.32
CA THR A 91 16.14 -6.51 15.33
C THR A 91 14.95 -5.78 14.70
N VAL A 92 13.85 -5.70 15.44
CA VAL A 92 12.60 -5.10 14.94
C VAL A 92 12.00 -4.09 15.92
N TYR A 93 11.18 -3.20 15.38
CA TYR A 93 10.16 -2.45 16.12
C TYR A 93 8.87 -3.27 16.06
N ALA A 94 8.40 -3.75 17.21
CA ALA A 94 7.21 -4.58 17.35
C ALA A 94 6.00 -3.77 17.82
N PHE A 95 4.92 -3.81 17.06
CA PHE A 95 3.67 -3.10 17.33
C PHE A 95 2.57 -4.08 17.68
N LYS A 96 1.77 -3.78 18.72
CA LYS A 96 0.63 -4.61 19.08
C LYS A 96 -0.48 -4.53 18.02
N SER A 97 -0.86 -5.66 17.46
CA SER A 97 -1.93 -5.78 16.46
C SER A 97 -3.27 -5.26 16.98
N SER A 98 -3.57 -5.47 18.27
CA SER A 98 -4.79 -4.96 18.91
C SER A 98 -4.85 -3.43 18.90
N SER A 99 -3.71 -2.73 19.09
CA SER A 99 -3.66 -1.27 19.06
C SER A 99 -3.94 -0.74 17.64
N ILE A 100 -3.41 -1.41 16.63
CA ILE A 100 -3.65 -1.06 15.22
C ILE A 100 -5.10 -1.27 14.84
N ARG A 101 -5.70 -2.41 15.23
CA ARG A 101 -7.13 -2.67 15.00
C ARG A 101 -8.04 -1.66 15.70
N LYS A 102 -7.70 -1.27 16.93
CA LYS A 102 -8.44 -0.23 17.67
C LYS A 102 -8.37 1.12 16.93
N SER A 103 -7.20 1.51 16.48
CA SER A 103 -7.01 2.75 15.71
C SER A 103 -7.80 2.72 14.39
N LEU A 104 -7.84 1.58 13.68
CA LEU A 104 -8.68 1.42 12.49
C LEU A 104 -10.17 1.53 12.81
N ALA A 105 -10.65 0.93 13.89
CA ALA A 105 -12.06 0.95 14.26
C ALA A 105 -12.59 2.37 14.55
N THR A 106 -11.72 3.27 15.02
CA THR A 106 -12.05 4.68 15.31
C THR A 106 -11.74 5.64 14.18
N SER A 107 -11.15 5.17 13.07
CA SER A 107 -10.80 6.00 11.92
C SER A 107 -12.02 6.39 11.08
N SER A 108 -11.85 7.35 10.19
CA SER A 108 -12.88 7.78 9.25
C SER A 108 -13.29 6.67 8.28
N SER A 109 -14.48 6.81 7.67
CA SER A 109 -14.96 5.89 6.62
C SER A 109 -14.01 5.84 5.42
N LEU A 110 -13.43 6.98 5.02
CA LEU A 110 -12.45 7.05 3.94
C LEU A 110 -11.22 6.19 4.27
N THR A 111 -10.65 6.36 5.46
CA THR A 111 -9.48 5.60 5.89
C THR A 111 -9.76 4.10 5.93
N ARG A 112 -10.91 3.70 6.51
CA ARG A 112 -11.34 2.29 6.51
C ARG A 112 -11.51 1.74 5.09
N GLY A 113 -12.12 2.52 4.19
CA GLY A 113 -12.27 2.17 2.79
C GLY A 113 -10.91 1.96 2.10
N MET A 114 -9.96 2.87 2.29
CA MET A 114 -8.62 2.77 1.73
C MET A 114 -7.83 1.57 2.25
N VAL A 115 -7.90 1.32 3.57
CA VAL A 115 -7.28 0.13 4.18
C VAL A 115 -7.88 -1.13 3.59
N LYS A 116 -9.21 -1.23 3.55
CA LYS A 116 -9.93 -2.39 2.99
C LYS A 116 -9.55 -2.63 1.54
N TYR A 117 -9.62 -1.61 0.70
CA TYR A 117 -9.24 -1.70 -0.71
C TYR A 117 -7.79 -2.20 -0.89
N SER A 118 -6.87 -1.69 -0.07
CA SER A 118 -5.47 -2.11 -0.10
C SER A 118 -5.28 -3.56 0.35
N LEU A 119 -6.02 -4.02 1.36
CA LEU A 119 -6.02 -5.39 1.85
C LEU A 119 -6.60 -6.36 0.81
N ASP A 120 -7.68 -6.00 0.12
CA ASP A 120 -8.26 -6.81 -0.97
C ASP A 120 -7.25 -7.04 -2.10
N ARG A 121 -6.45 -6.04 -2.42
CA ARG A 121 -5.36 -6.17 -3.40
C ARG A 121 -4.20 -7.05 -2.90
N ILE A 122 -3.85 -6.96 -1.63
CA ILE A 122 -2.80 -7.82 -1.02
C ILE A 122 -3.24 -9.28 -1.04
N PHE A 123 -4.45 -9.56 -0.56
CA PHE A 123 -4.95 -10.91 -0.38
C PHE A 123 -5.65 -11.49 -1.62
N ASN A 124 -5.72 -10.72 -2.69
CA ASN A 124 -6.38 -11.12 -3.96
C ASN A 124 -7.82 -11.62 -3.76
N THR A 125 -8.56 -10.96 -2.86
CA THR A 125 -9.92 -11.36 -2.45
C THR A 125 -11.01 -10.89 -3.42
N LYS A 126 -10.66 -10.27 -4.54
CA LYS A 126 -11.55 -9.68 -5.56
C LYS A 126 -12.57 -10.62 -6.23
N LYS A 127 -12.86 -11.80 -5.69
CA LYS A 127 -13.86 -12.70 -6.30
C LYS A 127 -15.33 -12.38 -5.93
N SER A 128 -15.61 -11.40 -5.07
CA SER A 128 -16.99 -11.04 -4.75
C SER A 128 -17.14 -9.56 -4.46
N LYS A 129 -17.83 -8.88 -5.36
CA LYS A 129 -18.34 -7.51 -5.30
C LYS A 129 -17.29 -6.42 -5.12
N THR A 130 -17.17 -5.63 -6.13
CA THR A 130 -16.51 -4.32 -6.18
C THR A 130 -16.79 -3.53 -4.91
N TYR A 131 -15.80 -3.46 -4.02
CA TYR A 131 -15.85 -2.52 -2.91
C TYR A 131 -15.46 -1.16 -3.47
N HIS A 132 -16.46 -0.35 -3.71
CA HIS A 132 -16.25 1.04 -4.04
C HIS A 132 -15.80 1.79 -2.79
N LEU A 133 -14.73 2.55 -2.87
CA LEU A 133 -14.43 3.62 -1.92
C LEU A 133 -15.65 4.55 -1.76
N ILE A 134 -16.52 4.55 -2.75
CA ILE A 134 -17.71 5.38 -2.93
C ILE A 134 -18.97 4.77 -2.31
N ASP A 135 -19.05 3.45 -2.08
CA ASP A 135 -20.25 2.80 -1.54
C ASP A 135 -20.63 3.25 -0.13
N ASP A 136 -19.71 3.87 0.59
CA ASP A 136 -19.97 4.44 1.92
C ASP A 136 -20.55 5.88 1.86
N GLY A 137 -20.98 6.34 0.69
CA GLY A 137 -21.60 7.67 0.51
C GLY A 137 -20.60 8.83 0.61
N PHE A 138 -19.31 8.53 0.67
CA PHE A 138 -18.26 9.51 0.89
C PHE A 138 -17.94 10.36 -0.34
N LEU A 139 -17.97 9.74 -1.53
CA LEU A 139 -17.79 10.41 -2.80
C LEU A 139 -19.15 10.40 -3.53
N SER A 140 -19.98 11.42 -3.31
CA SER A 140 -21.19 11.56 -4.12
C SER A 140 -20.80 11.89 -5.56
N LYS A 141 -21.51 11.33 -6.53
CA LYS A 141 -21.24 11.55 -7.97
C LYS A 141 -21.37 13.03 -8.41
N GLN A 142 -21.87 13.91 -7.55
CA GLN A 142 -22.13 15.33 -7.82
C GLN A 142 -21.32 16.26 -6.89
N ASP A 143 -20.27 15.77 -6.26
CA ASP A 143 -19.44 16.60 -5.39
C ASP A 143 -18.35 17.30 -6.21
N ASP A 144 -18.43 18.64 -6.31
CA ASP A 144 -17.47 19.46 -7.04
C ASP A 144 -16.02 19.31 -6.56
N ARG A 145 -15.82 18.75 -5.35
CA ARG A 145 -14.49 18.43 -4.83
C ARG A 145 -13.83 17.25 -5.57
N PHE A 146 -14.61 16.48 -6.33
CA PHE A 146 -14.18 15.29 -7.06
C PHE A 146 -14.51 15.42 -8.54
N PRO A 147 -13.83 16.28 -9.28
CA PRO A 147 -14.12 16.52 -10.68
C PRO A 147 -13.95 15.25 -11.50
N MET A 148 -14.85 15.06 -12.47
CA MET A 148 -14.73 14.02 -13.47
C MET A 148 -13.97 14.52 -14.69
N LYS A 149 -13.16 13.62 -15.28
CA LYS A 149 -12.48 13.87 -16.55
C LYS A 149 -12.67 12.68 -17.47
N GLU A 150 -13.04 12.98 -18.72
CA GLU A 150 -13.09 12.00 -19.81
C GLU A 150 -11.73 11.93 -20.50
N TYR A 151 -11.38 10.73 -20.94
CA TYR A 151 -10.18 10.41 -21.70
C TYR A 151 -10.58 9.61 -22.92
N ASP A 152 -9.99 9.91 -24.07
CA ASP A 152 -10.14 9.13 -25.28
C ASP A 152 -9.28 7.86 -25.24
N ASP A 153 -9.39 6.99 -26.24
CA ASP A 153 -8.58 5.77 -26.34
C ASP A 153 -7.09 6.10 -26.41
N ASP A 154 -6.27 5.33 -25.69
CA ASP A 154 -4.80 5.47 -25.59
C ASP A 154 -4.32 6.83 -25.02
N GLU A 155 -5.21 7.61 -24.42
CA GLU A 155 -4.83 8.89 -23.79
C GLU A 155 -4.06 8.66 -22.48
N THR A 156 -2.99 9.45 -22.28
CA THR A 156 -2.17 9.37 -21.08
C THR A 156 -2.82 10.11 -19.90
N ILE A 157 -3.14 9.37 -18.84
CA ILE A 157 -3.71 9.90 -17.60
C ILE A 157 -2.62 10.50 -16.72
N PHE A 158 -1.51 9.78 -16.55
CA PHE A 158 -0.28 10.29 -15.95
C PHE A 158 0.94 9.49 -16.44
N MET A 159 2.11 10.11 -16.38
CA MET A 159 3.38 9.49 -16.78
C MET A 159 4.19 9.01 -15.59
N ARG A 160 5.00 7.96 -15.80
CA ARG A 160 6.04 7.54 -14.87
C ARG A 160 6.97 8.71 -14.52
N ASN A 161 7.45 8.77 -13.29
CA ASN A 161 8.27 9.82 -12.70
C ASN A 161 7.55 11.17 -12.47
N GLN A 162 6.29 11.30 -12.84
CA GLN A 162 5.48 12.48 -12.54
C GLN A 162 5.17 12.55 -11.04
N LYS A 163 5.14 13.75 -10.46
CA LYS A 163 4.64 13.96 -9.10
C LYS A 163 3.13 13.71 -9.05
N PRO A 164 2.62 12.94 -8.08
CA PRO A 164 1.19 12.67 -7.96
C PRO A 164 0.46 13.93 -7.49
N LYS A 165 -0.61 14.29 -8.20
CA LYS A 165 -1.54 15.35 -7.80
C LYS A 165 -2.90 14.80 -7.40
N PHE A 166 -3.27 13.66 -7.96
CA PHE A 166 -4.57 13.00 -7.78
C PHE A 166 -4.37 11.50 -7.60
N PHE A 167 -5.31 10.84 -6.96
CA PHE A 167 -5.64 9.46 -7.28
C PHE A 167 -6.98 9.41 -8.01
N PHE A 168 -7.30 8.28 -8.61
CA PHE A 168 -8.37 8.16 -9.58
C PHE A 168 -9.30 7.00 -9.21
N TYR A 169 -10.59 7.22 -9.44
CA TYR A 169 -11.61 6.20 -9.46
C TYR A 169 -12.14 6.05 -10.89
N VAL A 170 -12.30 4.81 -11.35
CA VAL A 170 -12.82 4.52 -12.69
C VAL A 170 -14.34 4.52 -12.64
N GLU A 171 -14.96 5.60 -13.10
CA GLU A 171 -16.41 5.71 -13.20
C GLU A 171 -16.95 4.88 -14.37
N SER A 172 -16.25 4.88 -15.52
CA SER A 172 -16.54 4.02 -16.66
C SER A 172 -15.30 3.80 -17.52
N GLY A 173 -15.29 2.74 -18.33
CA GLY A 173 -14.18 2.41 -19.21
C GLY A 173 -13.11 1.56 -18.53
N LYS A 174 -11.87 1.67 -19.01
CA LYS A 174 -10.74 0.83 -18.59
C LYS A 174 -9.43 1.62 -18.59
N VAL A 175 -8.55 1.31 -17.64
CA VAL A 175 -7.22 1.91 -17.52
C VAL A 175 -6.17 0.82 -17.44
N GLU A 176 -5.07 0.98 -18.14
CA GLU A 176 -3.90 0.11 -18.04
C GLU A 176 -2.71 0.86 -17.44
N LEU A 177 -2.05 0.22 -16.48
CA LEU A 177 -0.77 0.69 -15.95
C LEU A 177 0.36 0.00 -16.70
N ILE A 178 1.26 0.82 -17.25
CA ILE A 178 2.34 0.39 -18.12
C ILE A 178 3.68 0.60 -17.41
N SER A 179 4.50 -0.46 -17.37
CA SER A 179 5.83 -0.45 -16.76
C SER A 179 6.85 0.31 -17.62
N LYS A 180 8.07 0.47 -17.10
CA LYS A 180 9.20 1.02 -17.84
C LYS A 180 9.66 0.17 -19.05
N LEU A 181 9.17 -1.06 -19.16
CA LEU A 181 9.45 -2.01 -20.24
C LEU A 181 8.26 -2.12 -21.21
N ASP A 182 7.37 -1.13 -21.21
CA ASP A 182 6.16 -1.05 -22.04
C ASP A 182 5.21 -2.27 -21.89
N LYS A 183 5.24 -2.90 -20.71
CA LYS A 183 4.33 -4.01 -20.38
C LYS A 183 3.20 -3.56 -19.49
N VAL A 184 2.00 -4.03 -19.76
CA VAL A 184 0.84 -3.86 -18.90
C VAL A 184 1.05 -4.64 -17.61
N VAL A 185 1.07 -3.95 -16.47
CA VAL A 185 1.32 -4.52 -15.14
C VAL A 185 0.07 -4.58 -14.27
N ALA A 186 -0.95 -3.80 -14.62
CA ALA A 186 -2.26 -3.84 -13.99
C ALA A 186 -3.30 -3.25 -14.94
N THR A 187 -4.54 -3.75 -14.81
CA THR A 187 -5.72 -3.22 -15.50
C THR A 187 -6.77 -2.88 -14.47
N TYR A 188 -7.39 -1.72 -14.61
CA TYR A 188 -8.46 -1.21 -13.76
C TYR A 188 -9.70 -0.98 -14.59
N ILE A 189 -10.85 -1.38 -14.07
CA ILE A 189 -12.16 -1.26 -14.72
C ILE A 189 -13.09 -0.44 -13.82
N GLN A 190 -14.30 -0.18 -14.30
CA GLN A 190 -15.33 0.52 -13.51
C GLN A 190 -15.40 0.00 -12.06
N GLY A 191 -15.37 0.91 -11.11
CA GLY A 191 -15.38 0.62 -9.67
C GLY A 191 -14.00 0.47 -9.05
N ASP A 192 -12.94 0.37 -9.83
CA ASP A 192 -11.57 0.29 -9.31
C ASP A 192 -11.00 1.70 -9.03
N SER A 193 -10.02 1.75 -8.12
CA SER A 193 -9.22 2.96 -7.85
C SER A 193 -7.74 2.70 -8.08
N PHE A 194 -6.99 3.72 -8.47
CA PHE A 194 -5.55 3.60 -8.72
C PHE A 194 -4.80 4.92 -8.48
N GLY A 195 -3.49 4.83 -8.31
CA GLY A 195 -2.63 6.00 -8.17
C GLY A 195 -2.45 6.50 -6.73
N GLU A 196 -3.05 5.85 -5.74
CA GLU A 196 -3.00 6.18 -4.31
C GLU A 196 -1.59 6.01 -3.72
N MET A 197 -0.83 5.01 -4.17
CA MET A 197 0.47 4.67 -3.57
C MET A 197 1.45 5.83 -3.53
N ALA A 198 1.55 6.57 -4.63
CA ALA A 198 2.50 7.66 -4.75
C ALA A 198 2.14 8.86 -3.85
N LEU A 199 0.87 9.03 -3.50
CA LEU A 199 0.40 10.09 -2.60
C LEU A 199 0.85 9.84 -1.15
N PHE A 200 0.71 8.59 -0.68
CA PHE A 200 0.99 8.25 0.72
C PHE A 200 2.46 7.97 1.01
N THR A 201 3.22 7.54 -0.01
CA THR A 201 4.63 7.20 0.15
C THR A 201 5.57 8.35 -0.23
N ASP A 202 5.02 9.53 -0.55
CA ASP A 202 5.77 10.71 -0.98
C ASP A 202 6.77 10.39 -2.12
N THR A 203 6.30 9.58 -3.06
CA THR A 203 7.10 9.12 -4.20
C THR A 203 6.49 9.59 -5.52
N VAL A 204 7.29 9.57 -6.57
CA VAL A 204 6.79 9.80 -7.94
C VAL A 204 6.04 8.57 -8.47
N ARG A 205 5.24 8.74 -9.52
CA ARG A 205 4.57 7.66 -10.24
C ARG A 205 5.59 6.60 -10.67
N SER A 206 5.33 5.35 -10.32
CA SER A 206 6.21 4.22 -10.69
C SER A 206 5.96 3.69 -12.09
N VAL A 207 4.78 3.99 -12.65
CA VAL A 207 4.28 3.50 -13.95
C VAL A 207 3.58 4.63 -14.70
N THR A 208 3.33 4.45 -15.99
CA THR A 208 2.44 5.29 -16.81
C THR A 208 1.03 4.69 -16.76
N ALA A 209 0.00 5.53 -16.69
CA ALA A 209 -1.39 5.12 -16.82
C ALA A 209 -1.99 5.65 -18.11
N LYS A 210 -2.67 4.78 -18.86
CA LYS A 210 -3.37 5.09 -20.10
C LYS A 210 -4.80 4.56 -20.08
N SER A 211 -5.70 5.27 -20.72
CA SER A 211 -7.06 4.81 -21.02
C SER A 211 -7.06 3.72 -22.08
N VAL A 212 -8.04 2.85 -22.01
CA VAL A 212 -8.35 1.85 -23.06
C VAL A 212 -9.81 1.99 -23.41
N GLY A 213 -10.06 2.49 -24.61
CA GLY A 213 -11.36 3.00 -25.00
C GLY A 213 -11.73 4.29 -24.28
N LYS A 214 -12.93 4.80 -24.56
CA LYS A 214 -13.45 5.99 -23.86
C LYS A 214 -13.60 5.69 -22.37
N THR A 215 -12.97 6.49 -21.53
CA THR A 215 -12.83 6.24 -20.08
C THR A 215 -13.14 7.52 -19.30
N THR A 216 -14.00 7.41 -18.28
CA THR A 216 -14.32 8.53 -17.37
C THR A 216 -13.72 8.21 -16.01
N LEU A 217 -12.95 9.16 -15.50
CA LEU A 217 -12.31 9.06 -14.17
C LEU A 217 -12.81 10.18 -13.26
N GLN A 218 -13.11 9.82 -12.02
CA GLN A 218 -13.26 10.77 -10.94
C GLN A 218 -11.89 11.00 -10.28
N MET A 219 -11.53 12.27 -10.07
CA MET A 219 -10.21 12.66 -9.56
C MET A 219 -10.33 13.09 -8.09
N VAL A 220 -9.49 12.53 -7.22
CA VAL A 220 -9.40 12.93 -5.82
C VAL A 220 -8.04 13.58 -5.58
N SER A 221 -8.05 14.85 -5.18
CA SER A 221 -6.82 15.63 -5.04
C SER A 221 -5.97 15.17 -3.86
N ASN A 222 -4.66 15.34 -4.00
CA ASN A 222 -3.72 15.08 -2.90
C ASN A 222 -4.00 15.98 -1.68
N ASP A 223 -4.39 17.24 -1.91
CA ASP A 223 -4.63 18.19 -0.83
C ASP A 223 -5.86 17.80 -0.03
N PHE A 224 -6.93 17.35 -0.70
CA PHE A 224 -8.10 16.78 -0.03
C PHE A 224 -7.74 15.58 0.86
N ILE A 225 -6.93 14.66 0.34
CA ILE A 225 -6.48 13.49 1.11
C ILE A 225 -5.65 13.93 2.32
N LYS A 226 -4.75 14.88 2.17
CA LYS A 226 -3.93 15.39 3.29
C LYS A 226 -4.81 15.99 4.37
N GLU A 227 -5.72 16.88 4.02
CA GLU A 227 -6.66 17.51 4.95
C GLU A 227 -7.46 16.47 5.72
N TYR A 228 -7.98 15.46 5.00
CA TYR A 228 -8.75 14.39 5.62
C TYR A 228 -7.94 13.56 6.60
N PHE A 229 -6.68 13.27 6.23
CA PHE A 229 -5.76 12.50 7.07
C PHE A 229 -5.13 13.31 8.20
N GLU A 230 -5.19 14.63 8.21
CA GLU A 230 -4.61 15.43 9.30
C GLU A 230 -5.16 15.05 10.67
N ASN A 231 -6.45 14.75 10.76
CA ASN A 231 -7.15 14.40 12.00
C ASN A 231 -7.13 12.90 12.35
N GLU A 232 -6.56 12.06 11.49
CA GLU A 232 -6.48 10.62 11.77
C GLU A 232 -5.42 10.28 12.81
N ASP A 233 -5.68 9.22 13.57
CA ASP A 233 -4.69 8.68 14.52
C ASP A 233 -3.40 8.30 13.81
N ILE A 234 -2.26 8.64 14.44
CA ILE A 234 -0.93 8.44 13.83
C ILE A 234 -0.63 6.97 13.56
N LEU A 235 -1.16 6.06 14.37
CA LEU A 235 -0.91 4.63 14.22
C LEU A 235 -1.63 4.06 12.98
N ILE A 236 -2.84 4.57 12.66
CA ILE A 236 -3.53 4.15 11.42
C ILE A 236 -2.90 4.77 10.18
N LYS A 237 -2.47 6.03 10.21
CA LYS A 237 -1.67 6.65 9.13
C LYS A 237 -0.44 5.81 8.80
N PHE A 238 0.30 5.44 9.84
CA PHE A 238 1.48 4.60 9.75
C PHE A 238 1.16 3.21 9.18
N SER A 239 0.10 2.57 9.69
CA SER A 239 -0.32 1.24 9.24
C SER A 239 -0.71 1.24 7.76
N LEU A 240 -1.39 2.29 7.28
CA LEU A 240 -1.71 2.44 5.86
C LEU A 240 -0.43 2.54 5.01
N VAL A 241 0.57 3.32 5.45
CA VAL A 241 1.87 3.37 4.76
C VAL A 241 2.53 1.99 4.71
N CYS A 242 2.50 1.23 5.80
CA CYS A 242 3.04 -0.14 5.85
C CYS A 242 2.35 -1.08 4.85
N ILE A 243 1.01 -1.01 4.76
CA ILE A 243 0.23 -1.80 3.80
C ILE A 243 0.60 -1.41 2.36
N LEU A 244 0.72 -0.12 2.07
CA LEU A 244 1.06 0.37 0.74
C LEU A 244 2.50 0.01 0.34
N GLU A 245 3.46 0.04 1.26
CA GLU A 245 4.83 -0.43 0.99
C GLU A 245 4.86 -1.95 0.71
N ARG A 246 4.04 -2.74 1.39
CA ARG A 246 3.88 -4.16 1.06
C ARG A 246 3.29 -4.37 -0.33
N LEU A 247 2.23 -3.64 -0.71
CA LEU A 247 1.67 -3.67 -2.06
C LEU A 247 2.72 -3.31 -3.11
N ARG A 248 3.53 -2.29 -2.83
CA ARG A 248 4.64 -1.88 -3.69
C ARG A 248 5.67 -2.99 -3.90
N ALA A 249 6.05 -3.68 -2.81
CA ALA A 249 6.97 -4.81 -2.89
C ALA A 249 6.37 -5.96 -3.72
N MET A 250 5.10 -6.30 -3.51
CA MET A 250 4.40 -7.34 -4.28
C MET A 250 4.28 -6.98 -5.77
N ASN A 251 3.99 -5.72 -6.10
CA ASN A 251 3.92 -5.26 -7.48
C ASN A 251 5.31 -5.33 -8.17
N LYS A 252 6.39 -5.02 -7.45
CA LYS A 252 7.75 -5.21 -7.99
C LYS A 252 8.02 -6.67 -8.33
N LEU A 253 7.59 -7.60 -7.48
CA LEU A 253 7.73 -9.04 -7.74
C LEU A 253 6.93 -9.48 -8.97
N ARG A 254 5.69 -9.01 -9.11
CA ARG A 254 4.85 -9.29 -10.28
C ARG A 254 5.48 -8.73 -11.57
N ASN A 255 6.09 -7.55 -11.49
CA ASN A 255 6.71 -6.87 -12.63
C ASN A 255 8.10 -7.45 -13.01
N LEU A 256 8.77 -8.18 -12.11
CA LEU A 256 10.02 -8.88 -12.41
C LEU A 256 9.80 -10.17 -13.22
N ILE A 257 8.55 -10.56 -13.42
CA ILE A 257 8.18 -11.77 -14.14
C ILE A 257 7.71 -11.46 -15.56
N LEU A 258 7.44 -10.23 -15.81
CA LEU A 258 7.07 -9.71 -17.11
C LEU A 258 8.27 -8.92 -17.67
#